data_e8b0130cdb724c4e773876130cb45f2c
#
_entry.id   e8b0130cdb724c4e773876130cb45f2c
#
_cell.length_a   1.000
_cell.length_b   1.000
_cell.length_c   1.000
_cell.angle_alpha   90.00
_cell.angle_beta   90.00
_cell.angle_gamma   90.00
#
_symmetry.space_group_name_H-M   'P 1'
#
loop_
_entity.id
_entity.type
_entity.pdbx_description
1 polymer ?
#
loop_
_entity_poly.entity_id
_entity_poly.type
_entity_poly.pdbx_seq_one_letter_code
_entity_poly.pdbx_strand_id
1 'polypeptide(L)'
;MMNKYTIGTLSRESGVNLETIRYYERTNLLNKPLRADNGYRHYDESAIKRLRFIRRGRELGFAIAEIKTLLELADHPEQPCKEADQLAQAHLAEINTKIKDLMAMKEVLTGLVGCKSSTAEHCRLIETLDQRSCCD
;
A
#
# COMPACT_ATOMS: atom_id res chain seq x y z
N MET A 1 -23.38 -23.67 2.79
CA MET A 1 -22.19 -24.48 2.46
C MET A 1 -20.97 -23.58 2.44
N MET A 2 -19.97 -23.95 3.24
CA MET A 2 -18.68 -23.23 3.17
C MET A 2 -17.94 -23.68 1.92
N ASN A 3 -17.73 -22.74 1.01
CA ASN A 3 -16.87 -23.01 -0.14
C ASN A 3 -15.43 -23.14 0.34
N LYS A 4 -14.79 -24.20 -0.06
CA LYS A 4 -13.39 -24.46 0.26
C LYS A 4 -12.54 -24.05 -0.93
N TYR A 5 -11.54 -23.21 -0.65
CA TYR A 5 -10.65 -22.69 -1.67
C TYR A 5 -9.23 -23.18 -1.46
N THR A 6 -8.55 -23.50 -2.55
CA THR A 6 -7.10 -23.74 -2.51
C THR A 6 -6.38 -22.42 -2.45
N ILE A 7 -5.09 -22.45 -2.08
CA ILE A 7 -4.28 -21.22 -2.05
C ILE A 7 -4.19 -20.58 -3.44
N GLY A 8 -4.15 -21.39 -4.49
CA GLY A 8 -4.15 -20.89 -5.88
C GLY A 8 -5.43 -20.15 -6.23
N THR A 9 -6.58 -20.73 -5.86
CA THR A 9 -7.88 -20.07 -6.06
C THR A 9 -7.98 -18.80 -5.22
N LEU A 10 -7.52 -18.86 -3.97
CA LEU A 10 -7.50 -17.72 -3.08
C LEU A 10 -6.71 -16.57 -3.67
N SER A 11 -5.55 -16.85 -4.24
CA SER A 11 -4.71 -15.88 -4.92
C SER A 11 -5.43 -15.21 -6.09
N ARG A 12 -6.07 -16.02 -6.94
CA ARG A 12 -6.81 -15.50 -8.12
C ARG A 12 -7.98 -14.62 -7.70
N GLU A 13 -8.77 -15.08 -6.72
CA GLU A 13 -9.98 -14.38 -6.29
C GLU A 13 -9.66 -13.08 -5.53
N SER A 14 -8.60 -13.06 -4.75
CA SER A 14 -8.21 -11.89 -3.97
C SER A 14 -7.31 -10.93 -4.74
N GLY A 15 -6.64 -11.42 -5.79
CA GLY A 15 -5.64 -10.65 -6.51
C GLY A 15 -4.33 -10.48 -5.74
N VAL A 16 -4.12 -11.27 -4.69
CA VAL A 16 -2.92 -11.24 -3.87
C VAL A 16 -2.00 -12.39 -4.27
N ASN A 17 -0.71 -12.11 -4.44
CA ASN A 17 0.29 -13.09 -4.79
C ASN A 17 0.35 -14.21 -3.76
N LEU A 18 0.55 -15.43 -4.23
CA LEU A 18 0.57 -16.64 -3.41
C LEU A 18 1.62 -16.57 -2.28
N GLU A 19 2.80 -16.07 -2.57
CA GLU A 19 3.85 -15.91 -1.56
C GLU A 19 3.47 -14.86 -0.51
N THR A 20 2.79 -13.81 -0.91
CA THR A 20 2.28 -12.78 -0.02
C THR A 20 1.23 -13.36 0.92
N ILE A 21 0.35 -14.24 0.41
CA ILE A 21 -0.63 -14.94 1.24
C ILE A 21 0.07 -15.75 2.32
N ARG A 22 1.11 -16.50 1.95
CA ARG A 22 1.90 -17.27 2.91
C ARG A 22 2.57 -16.39 3.95
N TYR A 23 3.06 -15.24 3.53
CA TYR A 23 3.65 -14.27 4.44
C TYR A 23 2.61 -13.75 5.45
N TYR A 24 1.39 -13.45 4.99
CA TYR A 24 0.32 -13.00 5.88
C TYR A 24 -0.10 -14.09 6.87
N GLU A 25 -0.05 -15.36 6.48
CA GLU A 25 -0.28 -16.47 7.40
C GLU A 25 0.79 -16.53 8.49
N ARG A 26 2.05 -16.40 8.10
CA ARG A 26 3.18 -16.45 9.04
C ARG A 26 3.15 -15.28 10.03
N THR A 27 2.66 -14.13 9.60
CA THR A 27 2.60 -12.93 10.44
C THR A 27 1.27 -12.77 11.18
N ASN A 28 0.41 -13.77 11.09
CA ASN A 28 -0.91 -13.81 11.75
C ASN A 28 -1.89 -12.72 11.27
N LEU A 29 -1.68 -12.16 10.08
CA LEU A 29 -2.66 -11.30 9.44
C LEU A 29 -3.83 -12.10 8.88
N LEU A 30 -3.54 -13.30 8.43
CA LEU A 30 -4.52 -14.23 7.89
C LEU A 30 -4.54 -15.46 8.78
N ASN A 31 -5.74 -15.96 9.09
CA ASN A 31 -5.88 -17.17 9.86
C ASN A 31 -5.29 -18.35 9.11
N LYS A 32 -4.69 -19.28 9.86
CA LYS A 32 -4.12 -20.49 9.27
C LYS A 32 -5.23 -21.28 8.58
N PRO A 33 -4.92 -21.87 7.41
CA PRO A 33 -5.92 -22.64 6.69
C PRO A 33 -6.35 -23.89 7.46
N LEU A 34 -7.59 -24.28 7.29
CA LEU A 34 -8.08 -25.55 7.78
C LEU A 34 -7.46 -26.67 6.93
N ARG A 35 -7.02 -27.74 7.59
CA ARG A 35 -6.53 -28.93 6.88
C ARG A 35 -7.65 -29.93 6.71
N ALA A 36 -7.84 -30.41 5.47
CA ALA A 36 -8.73 -31.51 5.20
C ALA A 36 -8.12 -32.83 5.70
N ASP A 37 -8.91 -33.89 5.75
CA ASP A 37 -8.47 -35.23 6.17
C ASP A 37 -7.28 -35.75 5.35
N ASN A 38 -7.14 -35.29 4.10
CA ASN A 38 -6.05 -35.64 3.21
C ASN A 38 -4.81 -34.78 3.37
N GLY A 39 -4.77 -33.86 4.35
CA GLY A 39 -3.65 -32.99 4.62
C GLY A 39 -3.56 -31.73 3.77
N TYR A 40 -4.45 -31.53 2.79
CA TYR A 40 -4.46 -30.32 1.97
C TYR A 40 -5.00 -29.12 2.74
N ARG A 41 -4.46 -27.95 2.46
CA ARG A 41 -4.90 -26.70 3.05
C ARG A 41 -6.14 -26.18 2.32
N HIS A 42 -7.15 -25.80 3.10
CA HIS A 42 -8.37 -25.21 2.57
C HIS A 42 -8.62 -23.86 3.24
N TYR A 43 -9.10 -22.93 2.44
CA TYR A 43 -9.49 -21.60 2.89
C TYR A 43 -11.00 -21.43 2.69
N ASP A 44 -11.61 -20.60 3.49
CA ASP A 44 -13.05 -20.29 3.35
C ASP A 44 -13.22 -18.88 2.77
N GLU A 45 -14.47 -18.48 2.60
CA GLU A 45 -14.81 -17.16 2.08
C GLU A 45 -14.28 -16.01 2.94
N SER A 46 -14.17 -16.22 4.25
CA SER A 46 -13.65 -15.21 5.15
C SER A 46 -12.19 -14.86 4.84
N ALA A 47 -11.41 -15.83 4.37
CA ALA A 47 -10.03 -15.60 3.95
C ALA A 47 -9.98 -14.67 2.73
N ILE A 48 -10.88 -14.86 1.76
CA ILE A 48 -10.95 -13.99 0.58
C ILE A 48 -11.30 -12.56 0.98
N LYS A 49 -12.30 -12.40 1.83
CA LYS A 49 -12.72 -11.08 2.33
C LYS A 49 -11.58 -10.38 3.06
N ARG A 50 -10.87 -11.13 3.89
CA ARG A 50 -9.76 -10.60 4.67
C ARG A 50 -8.60 -10.16 3.77
N LEU A 51 -8.26 -10.95 2.76
CA LEU A 51 -7.24 -10.60 1.79
C LEU A 51 -7.61 -9.37 0.97
N ARG A 52 -8.86 -9.26 0.56
CA ARG A 52 -9.34 -8.06 -0.16
C ARG A 52 -9.25 -6.82 0.72
N PHE A 53 -9.58 -6.96 1.99
CA PHE A 53 -9.45 -5.87 2.97
C PHE A 53 -8.00 -5.41 3.08
N ILE A 54 -7.07 -6.35 3.24
CA ILE A 54 -5.64 -6.06 3.34
C ILE A 54 -5.15 -5.38 2.06
N ARG A 55 -5.53 -5.91 0.91
CA ARG A 55 -5.16 -5.34 -0.39
C ARG A 55 -5.62 -3.90 -0.54
N ARG A 56 -6.89 -3.64 -0.22
CA ARG A 56 -7.45 -2.27 -0.29
C ARG A 56 -6.75 -1.32 0.66
N GLY A 57 -6.44 -1.79 1.87
CA GLY A 57 -5.68 -0.99 2.83
C GLY A 57 -4.28 -0.64 2.32
N ARG A 58 -3.61 -1.60 1.69
CA ARG A 58 -2.29 -1.37 1.09
C ARG A 58 -2.36 -0.41 -0.10
N GLU A 59 -3.41 -0.50 -0.90
CA GLU A 59 -3.63 0.43 -2.03
C GLU A 59 -3.81 1.86 -1.54
N LEU A 60 -4.44 2.05 -0.38
CA LEU A 60 -4.58 3.36 0.26
C LEU A 60 -3.30 3.81 0.96
N GLY A 61 -2.27 2.97 1.02
CA GLY A 61 -0.98 3.32 1.59
C GLY A 61 -0.82 3.04 3.07
N PHE A 62 -1.77 2.35 3.70
CA PHE A 62 -1.62 1.96 5.11
C PHE A 62 -0.51 0.93 5.30
N ALA A 63 0.24 1.07 6.38
CA ALA A 63 1.23 0.08 6.77
C ALA A 63 0.56 -1.20 7.26
N ILE A 64 1.27 -2.31 7.19
CA ILE A 64 0.76 -3.61 7.63
C ILE A 64 0.29 -3.57 9.08
N ALA A 65 1.04 -2.92 9.96
CA ALA A 65 0.66 -2.78 11.38
C ALA A 65 -0.67 -2.03 11.54
N GLU A 66 -0.89 -1.00 10.73
CA GLU A 66 -2.14 -0.23 10.73
C GLU A 66 -3.30 -1.06 10.21
N ILE A 67 -3.07 -1.84 9.15
CA ILE A 67 -4.07 -2.75 8.58
C ILE A 67 -4.47 -3.81 9.61
N LYS A 68 -3.49 -4.32 10.37
CA LYS A 68 -3.76 -5.28 11.44
C LYS A 68 -4.71 -4.69 12.49
N THR A 69 -4.47 -3.45 12.91
CA THR A 69 -5.35 -2.73 13.83
C THR A 69 -6.76 -2.59 13.26
N LEU A 70 -6.85 -2.22 11.97
CA LEU A 70 -8.15 -2.09 11.29
C LEU A 70 -8.88 -3.42 11.19
N LEU A 71 -8.16 -4.52 10.96
CA LEU A 71 -8.74 -5.86 10.94
C LEU A 71 -9.30 -6.25 12.31
N GLU A 72 -8.57 -5.93 13.38
CA GLU A 72 -9.02 -6.18 14.74
C GLU A 72 -10.33 -5.42 15.04
N LEU A 73 -10.42 -4.17 14.58
CA LEU A 73 -11.65 -3.39 14.71
C LEU A 73 -12.80 -3.98 13.88
N ALA A 74 -12.51 -4.46 12.68
CA ALA A 74 -13.51 -5.10 11.82
C ALA A 74 -14.04 -6.39 12.43
N ASP A 75 -13.21 -7.12 13.18
CA ASP A 75 -13.59 -8.32 13.89
C ASP A 75 -14.47 -8.03 15.12
N HIS A 76 -14.52 -6.78 15.56
CA HIS A 76 -15.29 -6.32 16.72
C HIS A 76 -16.19 -5.14 16.34
N PRO A 77 -17.23 -5.38 15.53
CA PRO A 77 -18.05 -4.29 14.98
C PRO A 77 -18.83 -3.50 16.05
N GLU A 78 -18.91 -4.01 17.27
CA GLU A 78 -19.54 -3.30 18.38
C GLU A 78 -18.68 -2.18 18.95
N GLN A 79 -17.39 -2.14 18.59
CA GLN A 79 -16.48 -1.11 19.07
C GLN A 79 -16.63 0.20 18.30
N PRO A 80 -16.32 1.36 18.94
CA PRO A 80 -16.38 2.65 18.25
C PRO A 80 -15.37 2.73 17.09
N CYS A 81 -15.71 3.45 16.06
CA CYS A 81 -14.87 3.69 14.88
C CYS A 81 -13.76 4.71 15.13
N LYS A 82 -13.61 5.20 16.34
CA LYS A 82 -12.70 6.28 16.70
C LYS A 82 -11.25 6.01 16.29
N GLU A 83 -10.76 4.81 16.59
CA GLU A 83 -9.37 4.44 16.28
C GLU A 83 -9.13 4.38 14.78
N ALA A 84 -10.08 3.82 14.03
CA ALA A 84 -10.00 3.79 12.57
C ALA A 84 -9.97 5.21 11.99
N ASP A 85 -10.82 6.09 12.52
CA ASP A 85 -10.87 7.48 12.10
C ASP A 85 -9.55 8.21 12.37
N GLN A 86 -8.94 7.98 13.54
CA GLN A 86 -7.65 8.55 13.89
C GLN A 86 -6.54 8.08 12.95
N LEU A 87 -6.52 6.80 12.60
CA LEU A 87 -5.56 6.26 11.64
C LEU A 87 -5.75 6.90 10.27
N ALA A 88 -6.99 7.04 9.83
CA ALA A 88 -7.31 7.67 8.54
C ALA A 88 -6.88 9.14 8.53
N GLN A 89 -7.14 9.88 9.60
CA GLN A 89 -6.76 11.30 9.70
C GLN A 89 -5.24 11.47 9.68
N ALA A 90 -4.51 10.66 10.44
CA ALA A 90 -3.05 10.71 10.46
C ALA A 90 -2.47 10.40 9.09
N HIS A 91 -3.01 9.39 8.42
CA HIS A 91 -2.56 9.00 7.08
C HIS A 91 -2.88 10.08 6.04
N LEU A 92 -4.06 10.69 6.14
CA LEU A 92 -4.45 11.80 5.27
C LEU A 92 -3.48 12.99 5.42
N ALA A 93 -3.08 13.30 6.66
CA ALA A 93 -2.13 14.38 6.91
C ALA A 93 -0.77 14.10 6.25
N GLU A 94 -0.30 12.85 6.32
CA GLU A 94 0.94 12.43 5.64
C GLU A 94 0.83 12.57 4.12
N ILE A 95 -0.30 12.16 3.55
CA ILE A 95 -0.56 12.28 2.11
C ILE A 95 -0.55 13.75 1.69
N ASN A 96 -1.20 14.61 2.45
CA ASN A 96 -1.23 16.05 2.16
C ASN A 96 0.17 16.66 2.17
N THR A 97 1.03 16.23 3.10
CA THR A 97 2.43 16.65 3.13
C THR A 97 3.17 16.19 1.87
N LYS A 98 2.99 14.91 1.49
CA LYS A 98 3.62 14.36 0.28
C LYS A 98 3.15 15.08 -0.98
N ILE A 99 1.88 15.45 -1.05
CA ILE A 99 1.34 16.22 -2.19
C ILE A 99 2.03 17.57 -2.28
N LYS A 100 2.19 18.28 -1.17
CA LYS A 100 2.90 19.55 -1.13
C LYS A 100 4.35 19.41 -1.59
N ASP A 101 5.04 18.37 -1.11
CA ASP A 101 6.42 18.10 -1.49
C ASP A 101 6.53 17.81 -2.99
N LEU A 102 5.62 16.98 -3.52
CA LEU A 102 5.60 16.68 -4.95
C LEU A 102 5.28 17.91 -5.78
N MET A 103 4.37 18.77 -5.32
CA MET A 103 4.06 20.02 -6.02
C MET A 103 5.26 20.95 -6.04
N ALA A 104 6.02 21.03 -4.94
CA ALA A 104 7.25 21.81 -4.87
C ALA A 104 8.30 21.28 -5.86
N MET A 105 8.51 19.96 -5.91
CA MET A 105 9.40 19.33 -6.86
C MET A 105 8.97 19.61 -8.31
N LYS A 106 7.66 19.49 -8.56
CA LYS A 106 7.07 19.76 -9.87
C LYS A 106 7.35 21.20 -10.30
N GLU A 107 7.18 22.16 -9.40
CA GLU A 107 7.41 23.56 -9.69
C GLU A 107 8.86 23.82 -10.05
N VAL A 108 9.80 23.28 -9.29
CA VAL A 108 11.23 23.38 -9.56
C VAL A 108 11.57 22.81 -10.96
N LEU A 109 11.10 21.59 -11.22
CA LEU A 109 11.35 20.92 -12.50
C LEU A 109 10.72 21.66 -13.68
N THR A 110 9.52 22.20 -13.47
CA THR A 110 8.83 22.97 -14.51
C THR A 110 9.65 24.19 -14.92
N GLY A 111 10.32 24.84 -13.95
CA GLY A 111 11.21 25.97 -14.25
C GLY A 111 12.52 25.56 -14.92
N LEU A 112 12.90 24.30 -14.81
CA LEU A 112 14.17 23.79 -15.35
C LEU A 112 14.02 23.16 -16.74
N VAL A 113 12.84 22.65 -17.10
CA VAL A 113 12.62 22.08 -18.44
C VAL A 113 12.55 23.17 -19.49
N GLY A 114 12.85 22.81 -20.73
CA GLY A 114 12.79 23.76 -21.83
C GLY A 114 14.02 24.68 -21.90
N CYS A 115 15.11 24.31 -21.27
CA CYS A 115 16.37 25.02 -21.43
C CYS A 115 16.80 25.00 -22.90
N LYS A 116 17.03 26.17 -23.48
CA LYS A 116 17.38 26.30 -24.89
C LYS A 116 18.84 26.01 -25.20
N SER A 117 19.63 25.66 -24.19
CA SER A 117 21.01 25.30 -24.37
C SER A 117 21.13 23.98 -25.13
N SER A 118 22.07 23.93 -26.06
CA SER A 118 22.33 22.71 -26.84
C SER A 118 23.37 21.79 -26.19
N THR A 119 23.97 22.20 -25.07
CA THR A 119 25.06 21.45 -24.43
C THR A 119 24.74 21.24 -22.94
N ALA A 120 25.27 20.16 -22.39
CA ALA A 120 25.15 19.87 -20.95
C ALA A 120 25.85 20.91 -20.09
N GLU A 121 26.84 21.58 -20.62
CA GLU A 121 27.58 22.63 -19.91
C GLU A 121 26.68 23.78 -19.46
N HIS A 122 25.65 24.09 -20.23
CA HIS A 122 24.72 25.18 -19.96
C HIS A 122 23.31 24.68 -19.61
N CYS A 123 23.15 23.39 -19.27
CA CYS A 123 21.88 22.83 -18.91
C CYS A 123 21.44 23.29 -17.52
N ARG A 124 20.28 23.91 -17.42
CA ARG A 124 19.74 24.41 -16.14
C ARG A 124 19.65 23.33 -15.07
N LEU A 125 19.18 22.14 -15.44
CA LEU A 125 19.03 21.04 -14.49
C LEU A 125 20.39 20.63 -13.93
N ILE A 126 21.37 20.41 -14.80
CA ILE A 126 22.70 19.98 -14.39
C ILE A 126 23.38 21.06 -13.53
N GLU A 127 23.28 22.32 -13.94
CA GLU A 127 23.84 23.42 -13.17
C GLU A 127 23.22 23.58 -11.80
N THR A 128 21.90 23.41 -11.71
CA THR A 128 21.18 23.44 -10.45
C THR A 128 21.63 22.32 -9.51
N LEU A 129 21.79 21.11 -10.05
CA LEU A 129 22.24 19.95 -9.26
C LEU A 129 23.70 20.09 -8.84
N ASP A 130 24.53 20.76 -9.65
CA ASP A 130 25.93 21.05 -9.33
C ASP A 130 26.08 22.27 -8.41
N GLN A 131 25.00 22.89 -8.01
CA GLN A 131 24.99 24.13 -7.23
C GLN A 131 25.69 25.29 -7.94
N ARG A 132 25.79 25.22 -9.27
CA ARG A 132 26.25 26.33 -10.06
C ARG A 132 25.08 27.25 -10.39
N SER A 133 25.29 28.55 -10.24
CA SER A 133 24.26 29.49 -10.65
C SER A 133 24.15 29.50 -12.17
N CYS A 134 22.97 29.10 -12.61
CA CYS A 134 22.68 28.95 -14.03
C CYS A 134 21.63 29.93 -14.45
N CYS A 135 21.83 30.59 -15.53
CA CYS A 135 20.79 31.38 -16.20
C CYS A 135 20.10 32.39 -15.26
N ASP A 136 20.86 33.10 -14.52
CA ASP A 136 20.40 34.22 -13.74
C ASP A 136 19.76 35.29 -14.64
#